data_6448af740b72c5ec2c379d957f053b7f
#
_entry.id   6448af740b72c5ec2c379d957f053b7f
#
_cell.length_a   1.000
_cell.length_b   1.000
_cell.length_c   1.000
_cell.angle_alpha   90.00
_cell.angle_beta   90.00
_cell.angle_gamma   90.00
#
_symmetry.space_group_name_H-M   'P 1'
#
loop_
_entity.id
_entity.type
_entity.pdbx_description
1 polymer ?
#
loop_
_entity_poly.entity_id
_entity_poly.type
_entity_poly.pdbx_seq_one_letter_code
_entity_poly.pdbx_strand_id
1 'polypeptide(L)'
;QNHIFTMIQPNYKMTDSEGIRVLAHSWGEFMNIAFKYASAPYIVMVSDDLILHEGCLQNGYDELERRRINGEKIGAGAFYFREFPRHDFYRVGVLPKNYVTLNHGFYFKKALEDVGYLDTVNYNFYAADGDVIMRLNECGWKSVALENCFSEHLCHKPKLRNRGVLSPSNERDMNTFRKRYPFEKTKNYFIKYTNQTISKKPFYLYAFANVFYGYLLRIVDKYRNADK
;
A
#
# COMPACT_ATOMS: atom_id res chain seq x y z
N GLN A 1 -12.40 -20.37 13.57
CA GLN A 1 -12.91 -19.19 14.30
C GLN A 1 -12.33 -17.96 13.63
N ASN A 2 -13.19 -17.07 13.14
CA ASN A 2 -12.77 -15.79 12.58
C ASN A 2 -12.51 -14.84 13.76
N HIS A 3 -11.26 -14.51 14.01
CA HIS A 3 -10.88 -13.53 15.03
C HIS A 3 -10.69 -12.17 14.35
N ILE A 4 -11.45 -11.18 14.79
CA ILE A 4 -11.25 -9.78 14.41
C ILE A 4 -10.54 -9.10 15.57
N PHE A 5 -9.34 -8.59 15.30
CA PHE A 5 -8.61 -7.75 16.25
C PHE A 5 -8.70 -6.30 15.80
N THR A 6 -9.17 -5.45 16.69
CA THR A 6 -9.11 -4.00 16.48
C THR A 6 -8.05 -3.44 17.40
N MET A 7 -6.99 -2.89 16.82
CA MET A 7 -5.99 -2.15 17.58
C MET A 7 -6.24 -0.65 17.39
N ILE A 8 -6.51 0.03 18.50
CA ILE A 8 -6.66 1.48 18.52
C ILE A 8 -5.48 2.04 19.30
N GLN A 9 -4.57 2.71 18.60
CA GLN A 9 -3.47 3.43 19.22
C GLN A 9 -3.51 4.88 18.76
N PRO A 10 -3.61 5.85 19.67
CA PRO A 10 -3.53 7.26 19.32
C PRO A 10 -2.20 7.55 18.62
N ASN A 11 -2.26 8.15 17.46
CA ASN A 11 -1.08 8.63 16.77
C ASN A 11 -1.17 10.16 16.65
N TYR A 12 -0.13 10.84 17.03
CA TYR A 12 -0.05 12.31 17.02
C TYR A 12 1.16 12.77 16.24
N LYS A 13 1.14 14.03 15.81
CA LYS A 13 2.27 14.64 15.13
C LYS A 13 3.18 15.28 16.19
N MET A 14 4.46 14.96 16.09
CA MET A 14 5.51 15.59 16.88
C MET A 14 6.53 16.25 15.96
N THR A 15 7.38 17.10 16.53
CA THR A 15 8.52 17.67 15.83
C THR A 15 9.75 16.88 16.25
N ASP A 16 10.48 16.34 15.29
CA ASP A 16 11.71 15.60 15.55
C ASP A 16 12.92 16.52 15.78
N SER A 17 14.08 15.94 15.98
CA SER A 17 15.34 16.68 16.21
C SER A 17 15.79 17.54 15.03
N GLU A 18 15.27 17.29 13.82
CA GLU A 18 15.56 18.06 12.61
C GLU A 18 14.50 19.14 12.33
N GLY A 19 13.52 19.32 13.25
CA GLY A 19 12.45 20.28 13.09
C GLY A 19 11.34 19.84 12.13
N ILE A 20 11.32 18.58 11.71
CA ILE A 20 10.34 18.03 10.76
C ILE A 20 9.14 17.48 11.54
N ARG A 21 7.92 17.80 11.09
CA ARG A 21 6.71 17.20 11.64
C ARG A 21 6.55 15.75 11.14
N VAL A 22 6.63 14.83 12.07
CA VAL A 22 6.50 13.37 11.86
C VAL A 22 5.35 12.81 12.69
N LEU A 23 4.93 11.59 12.37
CA LEU A 23 4.05 10.81 13.25
C LEU A 23 4.89 10.23 14.40
N ALA A 24 4.36 10.24 15.63
CA ALA A 24 5.02 9.68 16.81
C ALA A 24 5.24 8.16 16.67
N HIS A 25 4.28 7.48 16.04
CA HIS A 25 4.40 6.07 15.68
C HIS A 25 4.40 5.96 14.16
N SER A 26 5.40 5.29 13.59
CA SER A 26 5.48 5.10 12.15
C SER A 26 4.36 4.17 11.65
N TRP A 27 3.98 4.32 10.38
CA TRP A 27 3.05 3.39 9.75
C TRP A 27 3.56 1.94 9.82
N GLY A 28 4.87 1.75 9.65
CA GLY A 28 5.50 0.44 9.72
C GLY A 28 5.38 -0.22 11.08
N GLU A 29 5.36 0.55 12.19
CA GLU A 29 5.16 -0.02 13.54
C GLU A 29 3.81 -0.70 13.66
N PHE A 30 2.73 -0.06 13.21
CA PHE A 30 1.39 -0.66 13.21
C PHE A 30 1.32 -1.90 12.32
N MET A 31 1.86 -1.81 11.12
CA MET A 31 1.88 -2.93 10.19
C MET A 31 2.69 -4.11 10.74
N ASN A 32 3.83 -3.86 11.37
CA ASN A 32 4.67 -4.90 11.96
C ASN A 32 3.96 -5.62 13.12
N ILE A 33 3.17 -4.90 13.92
CA ILE A 33 2.34 -5.54 14.94
C ILE A 33 1.34 -6.49 14.28
N ALA A 34 0.59 -6.02 13.29
CA ALA A 34 -0.40 -6.83 12.58
C ALA A 34 0.26 -8.06 11.90
N PHE A 35 1.38 -7.88 11.23
CA PHE A 35 2.13 -8.96 10.58
C PHE A 35 2.62 -10.03 11.56
N LYS A 36 3.11 -9.62 12.73
CA LYS A 36 3.59 -10.54 13.77
C LYS A 36 2.43 -11.33 14.40
N TYR A 37 1.29 -10.69 14.62
CA TYR A 37 0.11 -11.33 15.18
C TYR A 37 -0.63 -12.26 14.21
N ALA A 38 -0.50 -12.05 12.90
CA ALA A 38 -1.11 -12.93 11.91
C ALA A 38 -0.59 -14.36 12.08
N SER A 39 -1.49 -15.34 12.17
CA SER A 39 -1.15 -16.76 12.31
C SER A 39 -1.07 -17.52 10.99
N ALA A 40 -1.71 -16.99 9.95
CA ALA A 40 -1.73 -17.61 8.63
C ALA A 40 -0.39 -17.43 7.87
N PRO A 41 -0.03 -18.34 6.98
CA PRO A 41 1.20 -18.24 6.19
C PRO A 41 1.17 -17.08 5.18
N TYR A 42 -0.01 -16.68 4.71
CA TYR A 42 -0.21 -15.54 3.84
C TYR A 42 -0.95 -14.43 4.57
N ILE A 43 -0.49 -13.20 4.42
CA ILE A 43 -1.07 -12.00 5.02
C ILE A 43 -1.49 -11.08 3.89
N VAL A 44 -2.75 -10.65 3.87
CA VAL A 44 -3.25 -9.67 2.92
C VAL A 44 -3.15 -8.28 3.53
N MET A 45 -2.44 -7.39 2.84
CA MET A 45 -2.39 -5.97 3.19
C MET A 45 -3.31 -5.19 2.25
N VAL A 46 -4.27 -4.47 2.83
CA VAL A 46 -5.22 -3.61 2.11
C VAL A 46 -5.42 -2.31 2.89
N SER A 47 -5.74 -1.23 2.20
CA SER A 47 -6.17 0.03 2.81
C SER A 47 -7.70 0.09 2.91
N ASP A 48 -8.20 1.01 3.75
CA ASP A 48 -9.63 1.23 4.00
C ASP A 48 -10.37 1.91 2.83
N ASP A 49 -9.63 2.38 1.82
CA ASP A 49 -10.14 3.01 0.60
C ASP A 49 -10.03 2.09 -0.63
N LEU A 50 -9.95 0.78 -0.40
CA LEU A 50 -9.82 -0.22 -1.44
C LEU A 50 -11.09 -1.06 -1.57
N ILE A 51 -11.53 -1.29 -2.81
CA ILE A 51 -12.57 -2.27 -3.14
C ILE A 51 -11.92 -3.40 -3.93
N LEU A 52 -11.98 -4.60 -3.39
CA LEU A 52 -11.52 -5.80 -4.08
C LEU A 52 -12.59 -6.27 -5.07
N HIS A 53 -12.17 -6.68 -6.26
CA HIS A 53 -13.05 -7.36 -7.20
C HIS A 53 -13.37 -8.77 -6.72
N GLU A 54 -14.51 -9.28 -7.16
CA GLU A 54 -14.92 -10.66 -6.91
C GLU A 54 -13.80 -11.63 -7.33
N GLY A 55 -13.55 -12.61 -6.49
CA GLY A 55 -12.50 -13.61 -6.71
C GLY A 55 -11.06 -13.13 -6.48
N CYS A 56 -10.81 -11.84 -6.24
CA CYS A 56 -9.44 -11.31 -6.12
C CYS A 56 -8.59 -12.07 -5.09
N LEU A 57 -9.13 -12.33 -3.90
CA LEU A 57 -8.38 -13.03 -2.85
C LEU A 57 -8.16 -14.50 -3.19
N GLN A 58 -9.18 -15.18 -3.71
CA GLN A 58 -9.08 -16.58 -4.08
C GLN A 58 -8.08 -16.79 -5.23
N ASN A 59 -8.23 -16.00 -6.29
CA ASN A 59 -7.31 -16.07 -7.44
C ASN A 59 -5.85 -15.83 -7.02
N GLY A 60 -5.63 -14.85 -6.13
CA GLY A 60 -4.29 -14.54 -5.63
C GLY A 60 -3.70 -15.67 -4.79
N TYR A 61 -4.50 -16.25 -3.90
CA TYR A 61 -4.09 -17.39 -3.10
C TYR A 61 -3.75 -18.60 -3.98
N ASP A 62 -4.62 -18.96 -4.93
CA ASP A 62 -4.43 -20.11 -5.82
C ASP A 62 -3.18 -19.93 -6.71
N GLU A 63 -2.94 -18.70 -7.20
CA GLU A 63 -1.75 -18.41 -7.98
C GLU A 63 -0.48 -18.55 -7.12
N LEU A 64 -0.47 -18.02 -5.90
CA LEU A 64 0.68 -18.12 -4.99
C LEU A 64 0.98 -19.57 -4.63
N GLU A 65 -0.05 -20.38 -4.31
CA GLU A 65 0.11 -21.80 -4.01
C GLU A 65 0.63 -22.58 -5.22
N ARG A 66 0.09 -22.35 -6.40
CA ARG A 66 0.57 -22.95 -7.65
C ARG A 66 2.04 -22.63 -7.90
N ARG A 67 2.45 -21.37 -7.73
CA ARG A 67 3.86 -20.95 -7.88
C ARG A 67 4.76 -21.61 -6.84
N ARG A 68 4.30 -21.69 -5.58
CA ARG A 68 5.04 -22.35 -4.50
C ARG A 68 5.24 -23.84 -4.78
N ILE A 69 4.19 -24.54 -5.26
CA ILE A 69 4.27 -25.96 -5.65
C ILE A 69 5.29 -26.15 -6.78
N ASN A 70 5.38 -25.20 -7.70
CA ASN A 70 6.37 -25.20 -8.78
C ASN A 70 7.78 -24.78 -8.33
N GLY A 71 8.01 -24.61 -7.03
CA GLY A 71 9.33 -24.31 -6.48
C GLY A 71 9.73 -22.83 -6.53
N GLU A 72 8.79 -21.93 -6.90
CA GLU A 72 9.09 -20.50 -6.87
C GLU A 72 9.07 -19.96 -5.44
N LYS A 73 10.11 -19.22 -5.09
CA LYS A 73 10.24 -18.57 -3.77
C LYS A 73 9.56 -17.18 -3.80
N ILE A 74 8.23 -17.16 -3.72
CA ILE A 74 7.45 -15.92 -3.75
C ILE A 74 7.27 -15.36 -2.35
N GLY A 75 7.72 -14.12 -2.13
CA GLY A 75 7.60 -13.41 -0.84
C GLY A 75 6.47 -12.38 -0.82
N ALA A 76 6.08 -11.85 -1.99
CA ALA A 76 5.01 -10.87 -2.11
C ALA A 76 4.28 -10.98 -3.45
N GLY A 77 2.95 -10.82 -3.42
CA GLY A 77 2.09 -10.84 -4.60
C GLY A 77 1.20 -9.60 -4.63
N ALA A 78 1.41 -8.71 -5.60
CA ALA A 78 0.71 -7.44 -5.72
C ALA A 78 -0.58 -7.56 -6.52
N PHE A 79 -1.65 -6.93 -6.05
CA PHE A 79 -2.87 -6.75 -6.83
C PHE A 79 -2.67 -5.67 -7.89
N TYR A 80 -3.24 -5.88 -9.06
CA TYR A 80 -3.43 -4.81 -10.02
C TYR A 80 -4.49 -3.85 -9.47
N PHE A 81 -4.15 -2.58 -9.34
CA PHE A 81 -5.06 -1.56 -8.86
C PHE A 81 -5.28 -0.46 -9.88
N ARG A 82 -6.44 0.17 -9.81
CA ARG A 82 -6.79 1.37 -10.55
C ARG A 82 -7.16 2.48 -9.57
N GLU A 83 -6.60 3.68 -9.74
CA GLU A 83 -7.05 4.86 -8.99
C GLU A 83 -8.38 5.34 -9.55
N PHE A 84 -9.45 4.94 -8.92
CA PHE A 84 -10.80 5.26 -9.36
C PHE A 84 -11.29 6.61 -8.82
N PRO A 85 -11.93 7.47 -9.62
CA PRO A 85 -12.25 7.34 -11.06
C PRO A 85 -11.16 7.91 -11.99
N ARG A 86 -9.97 8.17 -11.49
CA ARG A 86 -8.92 8.94 -12.17
C ARG A 86 -8.29 8.22 -13.36
N HIS A 87 -8.10 6.90 -13.25
CA HIS A 87 -7.46 6.09 -14.29
C HIS A 87 -8.43 5.09 -14.90
N ASP A 88 -8.18 4.73 -16.15
CA ASP A 88 -8.96 3.75 -16.91
C ASP A 88 -8.31 2.38 -16.98
N PHE A 89 -7.11 2.23 -16.46
CA PHE A 89 -6.31 1.03 -16.54
C PHE A 89 -5.84 0.56 -15.18
N TYR A 90 -5.70 -0.75 -15.04
CA TYR A 90 -5.08 -1.39 -13.88
C TYR A 90 -3.58 -1.45 -14.04
N ARG A 91 -2.87 -1.35 -12.93
CA ARG A 91 -1.42 -1.33 -12.89
C ARG A 91 -0.88 -1.86 -11.57
N VAL A 92 0.37 -2.30 -11.58
CA VAL A 92 1.20 -2.48 -10.40
C VAL A 92 2.41 -1.55 -10.49
N GLY A 93 2.92 -1.09 -9.36
CA GLY A 93 4.14 -0.29 -9.30
C GLY A 93 5.38 -1.15 -9.55
N VAL A 94 6.45 -0.52 -10.04
CA VAL A 94 7.75 -1.15 -10.26
C VAL A 94 8.84 -0.32 -9.60
N LEU A 95 9.69 -0.97 -8.85
CA LEU A 95 10.86 -0.42 -8.16
C LEU A 95 12.13 -0.61 -9.00
N PRO A 96 13.28 -0.10 -8.54
CA PRO A 96 14.57 -0.43 -9.12
C PRO A 96 14.75 -1.93 -9.33
N LYS A 97 15.52 -2.33 -10.35
CA LYS A 97 15.72 -3.74 -10.75
C LYS A 97 14.45 -4.45 -11.22
N ASN A 98 13.40 -3.68 -11.58
CA ASN A 98 12.09 -4.19 -12.00
C ASN A 98 11.35 -5.04 -10.95
N TYR A 99 11.62 -4.80 -9.67
CA TYR A 99 10.88 -5.46 -8.60
C TYR A 99 9.47 -4.89 -8.49
N VAL A 100 8.48 -5.77 -8.41
CA VAL A 100 7.07 -5.36 -8.27
C VAL A 100 6.83 -4.86 -6.86
N THR A 101 6.40 -3.60 -6.72
CA THR A 101 6.02 -3.06 -5.41
C THR A 101 4.61 -3.51 -5.03
N LEU A 102 4.38 -3.65 -3.73
CA LEU A 102 3.10 -4.08 -3.19
C LEU A 102 2.44 -2.92 -2.45
N ASN A 103 1.50 -2.26 -3.12
CA ASN A 103 0.61 -1.30 -2.47
C ASN A 103 -0.52 -2.04 -1.73
N HIS A 104 -1.07 -3.08 -2.38
CA HIS A 104 -2.10 -3.96 -1.87
C HIS A 104 -1.82 -5.37 -2.39
N GLY A 105 -2.00 -6.39 -1.55
CA GLY A 105 -1.74 -7.75 -1.95
C GLY A 105 -1.32 -8.66 -0.83
N PHE A 106 -0.67 -9.75 -1.18
CA PHE A 106 -0.22 -10.78 -0.26
C PHE A 106 1.25 -10.63 0.10
N TYR A 107 1.55 -10.80 1.37
CA TYR A 107 2.88 -11.15 1.85
C TYR A 107 2.90 -12.60 2.32
N PHE A 108 3.98 -13.31 2.06
CA PHE A 108 4.28 -14.58 2.71
C PHE A 108 4.96 -14.29 4.05
N LYS A 109 4.36 -14.75 5.16
CA LYS A 109 4.82 -14.41 6.50
C LYS A 109 6.28 -14.74 6.73
N LYS A 110 6.71 -15.93 6.30
CA LYS A 110 8.11 -16.36 6.41
C LYS A 110 9.08 -15.42 5.69
N ALA A 111 8.67 -14.86 4.56
CA ALA A 111 9.49 -13.91 3.83
C ALA A 111 9.66 -12.58 4.60
N LEU A 112 8.58 -12.09 5.24
CA LEU A 112 8.66 -10.91 6.12
C LEU A 112 9.55 -11.15 7.32
N GLU A 113 9.48 -12.36 7.94
CA GLU A 113 10.35 -12.76 9.04
C GLU A 113 11.82 -12.76 8.63
N ASP A 114 12.13 -13.33 7.47
CA ASP A 114 13.51 -13.43 6.95
C ASP A 114 14.17 -12.06 6.73
N VAL A 115 13.38 -11.02 6.45
CA VAL A 115 13.91 -9.66 6.23
C VAL A 115 13.67 -8.72 7.41
N GLY A 116 13.14 -9.21 8.52
CA GLY A 116 12.93 -8.41 9.74
C GLY A 116 11.74 -7.43 9.64
N TYR A 117 10.76 -7.71 8.79
CA TYR A 117 9.56 -6.90 8.60
C TYR A 117 9.83 -5.51 7.98
N LEU A 118 8.94 -4.53 8.21
CA LEU A 118 9.11 -3.15 7.74
C LEU A 118 10.17 -2.43 8.59
N ASP A 119 10.99 -1.62 7.94
CA ASP A 119 11.98 -0.77 8.60
C ASP A 119 11.28 0.47 9.20
N THR A 120 11.13 0.48 10.51
CA THR A 120 10.45 1.53 11.28
C THR A 120 11.39 2.61 11.78
N VAL A 121 12.69 2.40 11.66
CA VAL A 121 13.73 3.33 12.10
C VAL A 121 14.00 4.38 11.02
N ASN A 122 14.10 3.94 9.78
CA ASN A 122 14.48 4.80 8.66
C ASN A 122 13.29 5.42 7.93
N TYR A 123 12.07 4.89 8.13
CA TYR A 123 10.85 5.35 7.45
C TYR A 123 9.74 5.64 8.45
N ASN A 124 9.22 6.87 8.41
CA ASN A 124 8.08 7.25 9.23
C ASN A 124 6.75 6.79 8.60
N PHE A 125 6.60 6.96 7.28
CA PHE A 125 5.38 6.60 6.59
C PHE A 125 5.63 6.15 5.15
N TYR A 126 6.40 6.92 4.36
CA TYR A 126 6.52 6.75 2.92
C TYR A 126 7.66 5.78 2.58
N ALA A 127 7.56 5.07 1.45
CA ALA A 127 8.58 4.16 0.93
C ALA A 127 8.95 2.94 1.81
N ALA A 128 8.36 2.76 2.99
CA ALA A 128 8.60 1.57 3.82
C ALA A 128 8.13 0.27 3.15
N ASP A 129 7.04 0.33 2.39
CA ASP A 129 6.54 -0.75 1.52
C ASP A 129 7.50 -1.05 0.37
N GLY A 130 8.08 -0.03 -0.23
CA GLY A 130 9.11 -0.20 -1.26
C GLY A 130 10.39 -0.83 -0.70
N ASP A 131 10.84 -0.39 0.47
CA ASP A 131 12.04 -0.92 1.12
C ASP A 131 11.93 -2.41 1.46
N VAL A 132 10.81 -2.84 2.03
CA VAL A 132 10.63 -4.28 2.33
C VAL A 132 10.63 -5.12 1.06
N ILE A 133 10.06 -4.65 -0.04
CA ILE A 133 10.10 -5.34 -1.33
C ILE A 133 11.54 -5.44 -1.86
N MET A 134 12.32 -4.37 -1.75
CA MET A 134 13.74 -4.42 -2.14
C MET A 134 14.50 -5.49 -1.33
N ARG A 135 14.36 -5.47 -0.01
CA ARG A 135 15.02 -6.46 0.88
C ARG A 135 14.56 -7.88 0.63
N LEU A 136 13.27 -8.12 0.39
CA LEU A 136 12.74 -9.43 0.02
C LEU A 136 13.44 -9.97 -1.22
N ASN A 137 13.48 -9.18 -2.29
CA ASN A 137 14.11 -9.62 -3.54
C ASN A 137 15.63 -9.79 -3.41
N GLU A 138 16.31 -8.97 -2.61
CA GLU A 138 17.75 -9.12 -2.32
C GLU A 138 18.05 -10.37 -1.47
N CYS A 139 17.10 -10.82 -0.64
CA CYS A 139 17.18 -12.09 0.09
C CYS A 139 16.72 -13.32 -0.73
N GLY A 140 16.47 -13.14 -2.03
CA GLY A 140 16.10 -14.22 -2.93
C GLY A 140 14.61 -14.58 -2.92
N TRP A 141 13.76 -13.83 -2.23
CA TRP A 141 12.33 -13.88 -2.39
C TRP A 141 11.91 -13.06 -3.60
N LYS A 142 10.91 -13.50 -4.35
CA LYS A 142 10.39 -12.75 -5.50
C LYS A 142 9.16 -11.94 -5.10
N SER A 143 9.03 -10.75 -5.64
CA SER A 143 7.76 -10.00 -5.67
C SER A 143 7.17 -10.08 -7.08
N VAL A 144 5.87 -10.40 -7.18
CA VAL A 144 5.19 -10.65 -8.46
C VAL A 144 3.87 -9.89 -8.54
N ALA A 145 3.42 -9.58 -9.75
CA ALA A 145 2.06 -9.14 -9.99
C ALA A 145 1.17 -10.39 -10.12
N LEU A 146 0.03 -10.40 -9.42
CA LEU A 146 -0.90 -11.52 -9.42
C LEU A 146 -1.92 -11.34 -10.54
N GLU A 147 -1.98 -12.32 -11.45
CA GLU A 147 -2.96 -12.32 -12.53
C GLU A 147 -4.38 -12.45 -11.98
N ASN A 148 -5.34 -11.77 -12.62
CA ASN A 148 -6.75 -11.78 -12.23
C ASN A 148 -7.05 -11.29 -10.78
N CYS A 149 -6.13 -10.54 -10.17
CA CYS A 149 -6.30 -9.93 -8.87
C CYS A 149 -6.43 -8.41 -9.02
N PHE A 150 -7.67 -7.91 -9.02
CA PHE A 150 -7.95 -6.50 -9.29
C PHE A 150 -8.58 -5.80 -8.11
N SER A 151 -8.25 -4.51 -7.97
CA SER A 151 -8.82 -3.64 -6.96
C SER A 151 -9.04 -2.22 -7.45
N GLU A 152 -10.05 -1.56 -6.88
CA GLU A 152 -10.29 -0.13 -7.06
C GLU A 152 -9.76 0.62 -5.83
N HIS A 153 -8.80 1.48 -6.03
CA HIS A 153 -8.32 2.39 -5.01
C HIS A 153 -9.08 3.72 -5.14
N LEU A 154 -9.90 4.03 -4.16
CA LEU A 154 -10.78 5.19 -4.20
C LEU A 154 -10.00 6.47 -3.87
N CYS A 155 -9.97 7.40 -4.80
CA CYS A 155 -9.29 8.68 -4.60
C CYS A 155 -10.11 9.61 -3.69
N HIS A 156 -9.75 9.73 -2.43
CA HIS A 156 -10.44 10.58 -1.44
C HIS A 156 -10.39 12.09 -1.73
N LYS A 157 -9.46 12.56 -2.55
CA LYS A 157 -9.28 14.01 -2.79
C LYS A 157 -8.91 14.32 -4.23
N PRO A 158 -9.90 14.58 -5.12
CA PRO A 158 -9.58 14.91 -6.51
C PRO A 158 -8.86 16.25 -6.72
N LYS A 159 -8.97 17.23 -5.79
CA LYS A 159 -8.61 18.64 -6.10
C LYS A 159 -7.75 19.39 -5.08
N LEU A 160 -7.48 18.87 -3.89
CA LEU A 160 -6.84 19.65 -2.82
C LEU A 160 -5.40 19.26 -2.47
N ARG A 161 -4.86 18.24 -3.11
CA ARG A 161 -3.44 17.92 -2.96
C ARG A 161 -2.66 18.69 -4.02
N ASN A 162 -1.74 19.56 -3.60
CA ASN A 162 -0.72 20.10 -4.50
C ASN A 162 -0.03 18.88 -5.16
N ARG A 163 -0.36 18.64 -6.42
CA ARG A 163 0.14 17.49 -7.16
C ARG A 163 1.65 17.61 -7.26
N GLY A 164 2.35 16.65 -6.70
CA GLY A 164 3.81 16.52 -6.84
C GLY A 164 4.65 17.05 -5.67
N VAL A 165 4.04 17.67 -4.65
CA VAL A 165 4.78 18.09 -3.45
C VAL A 165 4.50 17.10 -2.32
N LEU A 166 5.53 16.37 -1.91
CA LEU A 166 5.48 15.54 -0.71
C LEU A 166 5.53 16.42 0.53
N SER A 167 4.98 15.94 1.65
CA SER A 167 5.27 16.56 2.95
C SER A 167 6.77 16.42 3.25
N PRO A 168 7.37 17.32 4.07
CA PRO A 168 8.78 17.19 4.42
C PRO A 168 9.17 15.81 4.97
N SER A 169 8.31 15.19 5.77
CA SER A 169 8.50 13.85 6.29
C SER A 169 8.51 12.80 5.16
N ASN A 170 7.54 12.84 4.25
CA ASN A 170 7.50 11.90 3.12
C ASN A 170 8.66 12.12 2.15
N GLU A 171 9.13 13.35 1.99
CA GLU A 171 10.30 13.67 1.17
C GLU A 171 11.57 13.11 1.78
N ARG A 172 11.73 13.20 3.10
CA ARG A 172 12.84 12.60 3.83
C ARG A 172 12.85 11.08 3.64
N ASP A 173 11.71 10.41 3.83
CA ASP A 173 11.57 8.96 3.63
C ASP A 173 11.96 8.56 2.19
N MET A 174 11.47 9.31 1.19
CA MET A 174 11.84 9.08 -0.21
C MET A 174 13.33 9.32 -0.50
N ASN A 175 13.94 10.31 0.13
CA ASN A 175 15.38 10.58 -0.02
C ASN A 175 16.21 9.47 0.63
N THR A 176 15.78 8.95 1.79
CA THR A 176 16.37 7.77 2.43
C THR A 176 16.31 6.56 1.50
N PHE A 177 15.14 6.30 0.90
CA PHE A 177 14.96 5.22 -0.06
C PHE A 177 15.87 5.37 -1.28
N ARG A 178 15.94 6.55 -1.88
CA ARG A 178 16.79 6.83 -3.05
C ARG A 178 18.28 6.69 -2.76
N LYS A 179 18.72 7.08 -1.57
CA LYS A 179 20.11 6.89 -1.14
C LYS A 179 20.46 5.41 -0.98
N ARG A 180 19.53 4.63 -0.41
CA ARG A 180 19.73 3.20 -0.19
C ARG A 180 19.66 2.40 -1.49
N TYR A 181 18.75 2.76 -2.38
CA TYR A 181 18.50 2.11 -3.66
C TYR A 181 18.62 3.12 -4.81
N PRO A 182 19.85 3.47 -5.21
CA PRO A 182 20.04 4.40 -6.31
C PRO A 182 19.41 3.86 -7.60
N PHE A 183 18.65 4.67 -8.28
CA PHE A 183 18.05 4.33 -9.56
C PHE A 183 17.89 5.58 -10.43
N GLU A 184 18.09 5.40 -11.71
CA GLU A 184 17.72 6.41 -12.69
C GLU A 184 16.19 6.48 -12.75
N LYS A 185 15.65 7.69 -12.91
CA LYS A 185 14.22 7.89 -13.13
C LYS A 185 13.82 7.20 -14.45
N THR A 186 13.46 5.93 -14.37
CA THR A 186 12.94 5.22 -15.53
C THR A 186 11.57 5.75 -15.90
N LYS A 187 11.28 5.81 -17.20
CA LYS A 187 9.98 6.32 -17.69
C LYS A 187 8.76 5.47 -17.29
N ASN A 188 8.97 4.23 -16.83
CA ASN A 188 7.89 3.28 -16.57
C ASN A 188 7.97 2.72 -15.14
N TYR A 189 7.34 3.43 -14.20
CA TYR A 189 7.16 2.94 -12.83
C TYR A 189 5.99 1.97 -12.65
N PHE A 190 5.36 1.52 -13.75
CA PHE A 190 4.16 0.70 -13.68
C PHE A 190 4.14 -0.33 -14.80
N ILE A 191 3.72 -1.56 -14.44
CA ILE A 191 3.25 -2.56 -15.40
C ILE A 191 1.74 -2.36 -15.52
N LYS A 192 1.29 -2.02 -16.73
CA LYS A 192 -0.14 -1.90 -17.03
C LYS A 192 -0.70 -3.27 -17.40
N TYR A 193 -1.88 -3.55 -16.88
CA TYR A 193 -2.65 -4.68 -17.34
C TYR A 193 -3.41 -4.31 -18.62
N THR A 194 -3.18 -5.06 -19.71
CA THR A 194 -3.63 -4.67 -21.04
C THR A 194 -4.90 -5.39 -21.50
N ASN A 195 -5.30 -6.48 -20.83
CA ASN A 195 -6.23 -7.45 -21.42
C ASN A 195 -7.69 -7.37 -20.92
N GLN A 196 -8.05 -6.42 -20.05
CA GLN A 196 -9.44 -6.33 -19.57
C GLN A 196 -9.94 -4.89 -19.49
N THR A 197 -11.13 -4.66 -20.05
CA THR A 197 -11.93 -3.46 -19.80
C THR A 197 -12.97 -3.80 -18.75
N ILE A 198 -12.66 -3.52 -17.48
CA ILE A 198 -13.61 -3.71 -16.39
C ILE A 198 -14.47 -2.45 -16.26
N SER A 199 -15.80 -2.62 -16.24
CA SER A 199 -16.73 -1.49 -16.14
C SER A 199 -16.52 -0.71 -14.85
N LYS A 200 -16.48 0.63 -14.94
CA LYS A 200 -16.42 1.54 -13.81
C LYS A 200 -17.80 1.77 -13.14
N LYS A 201 -18.89 1.46 -13.84
CA LYS A 201 -20.25 1.80 -13.40
C LYS A 201 -20.58 1.34 -11.97
N PRO A 202 -20.25 0.10 -11.54
CA PRO A 202 -20.54 -0.34 -10.18
C PRO A 202 -19.87 0.48 -9.09
N PHE A 203 -18.78 1.15 -9.42
CA PHE A 203 -17.94 1.86 -8.44
C PHE A 203 -18.24 3.37 -8.34
N TYR A 204 -18.99 3.95 -9.28
CA TYR A 204 -19.33 5.38 -9.23
C TYR A 204 -20.14 5.75 -7.99
N LEU A 205 -21.04 4.87 -7.56
CA LEU A 205 -21.84 5.10 -6.35
C LEU A 205 -20.94 5.17 -5.11
N TYR A 206 -19.97 4.27 -4.98
CA TYR A 206 -19.00 4.26 -3.87
C TYR A 206 -18.11 5.50 -3.89
N ALA A 207 -17.61 5.89 -5.07
CA ALA A 207 -16.80 7.09 -5.22
C ALA A 207 -17.59 8.35 -4.83
N PHE A 208 -18.86 8.44 -5.24
CA PHE A 208 -19.75 9.54 -4.88
C PHE A 208 -20.02 9.59 -3.38
N ALA A 209 -20.34 8.45 -2.77
CA ALA A 209 -20.59 8.34 -1.33
C ALA A 209 -19.38 8.77 -0.52
N ASN A 210 -18.17 8.36 -0.89
CA ASN A 210 -16.93 8.76 -0.21
C ASN A 210 -16.63 10.27 -0.34
N VAL A 211 -16.85 10.85 -1.52
CA VAL A 211 -16.67 12.30 -1.71
C VAL A 211 -17.68 13.08 -0.88
N PHE A 212 -18.93 12.64 -0.86
CA PHE A 212 -20.01 13.26 -0.07
C PHE A 212 -19.75 13.16 1.41
N TYR A 213 -19.38 11.97 1.91
CA TYR A 213 -19.03 11.76 3.31
C TYR A 213 -17.83 12.61 3.75
N GLY A 214 -16.78 12.66 2.93
CA GLY A 214 -15.62 13.53 3.20
C GLY A 214 -15.97 15.02 3.22
N TYR A 215 -16.97 15.44 2.45
CA TYR A 215 -17.49 16.83 2.48
C TYR A 215 -18.26 17.10 3.79
N LEU A 216 -19.12 16.18 4.22
CA LEU A 216 -19.87 16.30 5.48
C LEU A 216 -18.93 16.37 6.69
N LEU A 217 -17.92 15.52 6.76
CA LEU A 217 -16.94 15.55 7.84
C LEU A 217 -16.23 16.91 7.96
N ARG A 218 -15.93 17.57 6.84
CA ARG A 218 -15.32 18.91 6.85
C ARG A 218 -16.25 19.98 7.39
N ILE A 219 -17.55 19.89 7.07
CA ILE A 219 -18.53 20.80 7.63
C ILE A 219 -18.57 20.65 9.15
N VAL A 220 -18.65 19.41 9.64
CA VAL A 220 -18.65 19.11 11.08
C VAL A 220 -17.37 19.63 11.75
N ASP A 221 -16.19 19.38 11.16
CA ASP A 221 -14.92 19.86 11.71
C ASP A 221 -14.82 21.38 11.73
N LYS A 222 -15.37 22.06 10.71
CA LYS A 222 -15.42 23.52 10.68
C LYS A 222 -16.26 24.09 11.82
N TYR A 223 -17.43 23.49 12.10
CA TYR A 223 -18.28 23.92 13.22
C TYR A 223 -17.66 23.57 14.58
N ARG A 224 -17.05 22.40 14.75
CA ARG A 224 -16.36 22.04 15.99
C ARG A 224 -15.16 22.94 16.35
N ASN A 225 -14.50 23.50 15.35
CA ASN A 225 -13.33 24.37 15.54
C ASN A 225 -13.70 25.88 15.53
N ALA A 226 -14.96 26.24 15.26
CA ALA A 226 -15.45 27.60 15.37
C ALA A 226 -15.84 27.97 16.82
N ASP A 227 -16.03 26.95 17.69
CA ASP A 227 -16.37 27.12 19.10
C ASP A 227 -15.13 27.02 20.02
N LYS A 228 -13.91 27.07 19.45
CA LYS A 228 -12.65 27.15 20.17
C LYS A 228 -11.90 28.44 19.82
#